data_55393ba086b8ada0aa6068233ba8838f
#
_entry.id   55393ba086b8ada0aa6068233ba8838f
#
_cell.length_a   1.000
_cell.length_b   1.000
_cell.length_c   1.000
_cell.angle_alpha   90.00
_cell.angle_beta   90.00
_cell.angle_gamma   90.00
#
_symmetry.space_group_name_H-M   'P 1'
#
loop_
_entity.id
_entity.type
_entity.pdbx_description
1 polymer ?
#
loop_
_entity_poly.entity_id
_entity_poly.type
_entity_poly.pdbx_seq_one_letter_code
_entity_poly.pdbx_strand_id
1 'polypeptide(L)'
;MGKIVISENVSLDGVVQDPTGEEGFRHGGWFGQVGDKDREEWAKVEFEEALGAEALLLGRRSDEYFGPRWTGRSGEWADRLNGLPKYVVSSTLVNPEWSNSTVLKGEVVNEVSKLKQEPRRGNRRLRQPSARAHTDEHDLVDELRLMVHPFVLGAGERLFGETSDKKSIRPPLRPDRR
;
A
#
# COMPACT_ATOMS: atom_id res chain seq x y z
N MET A 1 -13.12 14.05 6.30
CA MET A 1 -12.03 13.27 6.88
C MET A 1 -11.53 12.28 5.85
N GLY A 2 -10.23 12.25 5.60
CA GLY A 2 -9.64 11.35 4.61
C GLY A 2 -9.72 9.89 5.04
N LYS A 3 -9.75 8.96 4.06
CA LYS A 3 -9.66 7.53 4.31
C LYS A 3 -8.27 7.00 3.95
N ILE A 4 -7.73 6.13 4.79
CA ILE A 4 -6.52 5.37 4.49
C ILE A 4 -6.94 3.96 4.05
N VAL A 5 -6.56 3.63 2.83
CA VAL A 5 -6.80 2.32 2.23
C VAL A 5 -5.45 1.64 2.04
N ILE A 6 -5.27 0.49 2.64
CA ILE A 6 -4.14 -0.40 2.37
C ILE A 6 -4.57 -1.35 1.27
N SER A 7 -3.78 -1.44 0.21
CA SER A 7 -3.95 -2.42 -0.86
C SER A 7 -2.65 -3.21 -0.98
N GLU A 8 -2.70 -4.53 -0.74
CA GLU A 8 -1.50 -5.35 -0.60
C GLU A 8 -1.66 -6.74 -1.21
N ASN A 9 -0.57 -7.24 -1.78
CA ASN A 9 -0.44 -8.63 -2.18
C ASN A 9 0.03 -9.46 -0.98
N VAL A 10 -0.63 -10.57 -0.71
CA VAL A 10 -0.36 -11.40 0.47
C VAL A 10 -0.48 -12.88 0.15
N SER A 11 0.40 -13.70 0.72
CA SER A 11 0.27 -15.16 0.68
C SER A 11 -0.84 -15.66 1.61
N LEU A 12 -1.23 -16.93 1.48
CA LEU A 12 -2.23 -17.55 2.36
C LEU A 12 -1.82 -17.53 3.84
N ASP A 13 -0.53 -17.55 4.14
CA ASP A 13 -0.01 -17.49 5.50
C ASP A 13 0.40 -16.06 5.92
N GLY A 14 -0.05 -15.06 5.18
CA GLY A 14 0.06 -13.65 5.55
C GLY A 14 1.40 -12.97 5.22
N VAL A 15 2.27 -13.60 4.44
CA VAL A 15 3.58 -13.03 4.06
C VAL A 15 3.39 -12.02 2.93
N VAL A 16 4.06 -10.87 3.05
CA VAL A 16 4.06 -9.75 2.09
C VAL A 16 5.46 -9.47 1.54
N GLN A 17 6.47 -10.19 2.01
CA GLN A 17 7.86 -9.94 1.65
C GLN A 17 8.16 -10.35 0.22
N ASP A 18 8.85 -9.47 -0.51
CA ASP A 18 9.49 -9.68 -1.80
C ASP A 18 8.60 -10.39 -2.85
N PRO A 19 7.38 -9.88 -3.12
CA PRO A 19 6.48 -10.52 -4.08
C PRO A 19 7.08 -10.61 -5.49
N THR A 20 7.97 -9.71 -5.86
CA THR A 20 8.59 -9.67 -7.18
C THR A 20 9.91 -10.46 -7.29
N GLY A 21 10.52 -10.83 -6.16
CA GLY A 21 11.78 -11.58 -6.13
C GLY A 21 13.03 -10.71 -6.32
N GLU A 22 12.93 -9.40 -6.13
CA GLU A 22 14.04 -8.47 -6.38
C GLU A 22 14.80 -8.07 -5.10
N GLU A 23 14.28 -8.43 -3.93
CA GLU A 23 14.86 -8.07 -2.62
C GLU A 23 15.74 -9.19 -2.03
N GLY A 24 15.87 -10.33 -2.72
CA GLY A 24 16.73 -11.44 -2.33
C GLY A 24 16.13 -12.37 -1.27
N PHE A 25 14.84 -12.32 -1.02
CA PHE A 25 14.18 -13.29 -0.16
C PHE A 25 14.11 -14.65 -0.84
N ARG A 26 14.52 -15.73 -0.14
CA ARG A 26 14.61 -17.09 -0.72
C ARG A 26 13.30 -17.62 -1.31
N HIS A 27 12.15 -17.11 -0.86
CA HIS A 27 10.82 -17.46 -1.35
C HIS A 27 10.15 -16.30 -2.09
N GLY A 28 10.94 -15.30 -2.52
CA GLY A 28 10.46 -14.17 -3.32
C GLY A 28 9.98 -14.57 -4.71
N GLY A 29 9.41 -13.63 -5.45
CA GLY A 29 8.95 -13.85 -6.83
C GLY A 29 7.62 -14.59 -6.95
N TRP A 30 6.89 -14.76 -5.85
CA TRP A 30 5.63 -15.50 -5.84
C TRP A 30 4.49 -14.79 -6.57
N PHE A 31 4.53 -13.46 -6.68
CA PHE A 31 3.57 -12.69 -7.48
C PHE A 31 3.59 -13.10 -8.95
N GLY A 32 4.76 -13.39 -9.51
CA GLY A 32 4.92 -13.82 -10.90
C GLY A 32 4.48 -15.26 -11.19
N GLN A 33 4.17 -16.06 -10.17
CA GLN A 33 3.80 -17.47 -10.32
C GLN A 33 2.31 -17.71 -10.54
N VAL A 34 1.47 -16.68 -10.46
CA VAL A 34 0.07 -16.75 -10.90
C VAL A 34 -0.05 -16.59 -12.41
N GLY A 35 -1.14 -17.11 -12.99
CA GLY A 35 -1.36 -17.05 -14.43
C GLY A 35 -1.43 -15.63 -14.99
N ASP A 36 -1.05 -15.46 -16.25
CA ASP A 36 -1.04 -14.14 -16.91
C ASP A 36 -2.42 -13.47 -16.88
N LYS A 37 -3.48 -14.24 -17.07
CA LYS A 37 -4.85 -13.73 -17.01
C LYS A 37 -5.21 -13.17 -15.65
N ASP A 38 -4.81 -13.84 -14.56
CA ASP A 38 -5.09 -13.38 -13.21
C ASP A 38 -4.31 -12.12 -12.89
N ARG A 39 -3.07 -12.02 -13.39
CA ARG A 39 -2.25 -10.80 -13.25
C ARG A 39 -2.83 -9.62 -14.01
N GLU A 40 -3.34 -9.83 -15.23
CA GLU A 40 -4.01 -8.80 -16.02
C GLU A 40 -5.28 -8.28 -15.33
N GLU A 41 -6.12 -9.19 -14.82
CA GLU A 41 -7.33 -8.79 -14.08
C GLU A 41 -6.97 -8.02 -12.79
N TRP A 42 -5.94 -8.46 -12.09
CA TRP A 42 -5.47 -7.74 -10.91
C TRP A 42 -4.90 -6.36 -11.25
N ALA A 43 -4.13 -6.24 -12.32
CA ALA A 43 -3.60 -4.96 -12.78
C ALA A 43 -4.72 -3.94 -13.08
N LYS A 44 -5.86 -4.38 -13.61
CA LYS A 44 -7.04 -3.52 -13.80
C LYS A 44 -7.58 -3.00 -12.47
N VAL A 45 -7.71 -3.87 -11.47
CA VAL A 45 -8.17 -3.48 -10.12
C VAL A 45 -7.20 -2.47 -9.50
N GLU A 46 -5.91 -2.71 -9.58
CA GLU A 46 -4.89 -1.78 -9.06
C GLU A 46 -4.91 -0.43 -9.78
N PHE A 47 -5.14 -0.43 -11.08
CA PHE A 47 -5.25 0.81 -11.85
C PHE A 47 -6.51 1.60 -11.48
N GLU A 48 -7.67 0.95 -11.34
CA GLU A 48 -8.90 1.59 -10.85
C GLU A 48 -8.71 2.18 -9.45
N GLU A 49 -8.00 1.49 -8.58
CA GLU A 49 -7.65 2.00 -7.25
C GLU A 49 -6.74 3.24 -7.34
N ALA A 50 -5.77 3.23 -8.25
CA ALA A 50 -4.90 4.38 -8.48
C ALA A 50 -5.68 5.59 -9.01
N LEU A 51 -6.66 5.37 -9.89
CA LEU A 51 -7.57 6.42 -10.38
C LEU A 51 -8.41 7.03 -9.24
N GLY A 52 -8.86 6.21 -8.30
CA GLY A 52 -9.64 6.64 -7.14
C GLY A 52 -8.82 7.23 -5.99
N ALA A 53 -7.49 7.12 -6.01
CA ALA A 53 -6.62 7.64 -4.97
C ALA A 53 -6.38 9.15 -5.15
N GLU A 54 -6.32 9.92 -4.08
CA GLU A 54 -5.96 11.34 -4.11
C GLU A 54 -4.48 11.58 -3.76
N ALA A 55 -3.85 10.65 -3.05
CA ALA A 55 -2.43 10.65 -2.75
C ALA A 55 -1.96 9.24 -2.39
N LEU A 56 -0.64 9.04 -2.41
CA LEU A 56 0.01 7.84 -1.91
C LEU A 56 0.63 8.11 -0.54
N LEU A 57 0.53 7.14 0.36
CA LEU A 57 1.25 7.12 1.63
C LEU A 57 2.28 5.99 1.56
N LEU A 58 3.53 6.31 1.73
CA LEU A 58 4.65 5.40 1.49
C LEU A 58 5.57 5.34 2.71
N GLY A 59 6.19 4.21 2.92
CA GLY A 59 7.42 4.14 3.69
C GLY A 59 8.63 4.43 2.80
N ARG A 60 9.80 4.68 3.41
CA ARG A 60 11.06 4.94 2.68
C ARG A 60 11.37 3.85 1.64
N ARG A 61 11.30 2.58 2.03
CA ARG A 61 11.59 1.45 1.11
C ARG A 61 10.66 1.44 -0.10
N SER A 62 9.39 1.77 0.09
CA SER A 62 8.41 1.84 -1.00
C SER A 62 8.71 2.99 -1.97
N ASP A 63 9.15 4.15 -1.46
CA ASP A 63 9.58 5.27 -2.31
C ASP A 63 10.82 4.89 -3.12
N GLU A 64 11.84 4.35 -2.47
CA GLU A 64 13.09 3.86 -3.09
C GLU A 64 12.85 2.74 -4.11
N TYR A 65 11.83 1.90 -3.89
CA TYR A 65 11.48 0.80 -4.81
C TYR A 65 10.64 1.28 -5.99
N PHE A 66 9.56 2.01 -5.74
CA PHE A 66 8.60 2.39 -6.77
C PHE A 66 9.02 3.64 -7.55
N GLY A 67 9.72 4.58 -6.91
CA GLY A 67 10.11 5.85 -7.52
C GLY A 67 10.84 5.68 -8.86
N PRO A 68 11.99 5.01 -8.91
CA PRO A 68 12.73 4.79 -10.15
C PRO A 68 11.93 4.00 -11.19
N ARG A 69 11.14 3.01 -10.74
CA ARG A 69 10.37 2.13 -11.63
C ARG A 69 9.24 2.86 -12.35
N TRP A 70 8.55 3.75 -11.66
CA TRP A 70 7.43 4.48 -12.24
C TRP A 70 7.89 5.74 -13.00
N THR A 71 8.92 6.42 -12.53
CA THR A 71 9.48 7.60 -13.23
C THR A 71 10.01 7.24 -14.62
N GLY A 72 10.55 6.03 -14.79
CA GLY A 72 11.04 5.54 -16.08
C GLY A 72 9.96 5.01 -17.03
N ARG A 73 8.68 4.98 -16.63
CA ARG A 73 7.57 4.45 -17.43
C ARG A 73 6.73 5.57 -18.03
N SER A 74 6.02 5.26 -19.12
CA SER A 74 5.06 6.15 -19.78
C SER A 74 3.70 5.45 -19.90
N GLY A 75 2.66 6.24 -20.17
CA GLY A 75 1.28 5.79 -20.32
C GLY A 75 0.40 6.19 -19.14
N GLU A 76 -0.90 6.01 -19.30
CA GLU A 76 -1.93 6.53 -18.40
C GLU A 76 -1.71 6.16 -16.92
N TRP A 77 -1.31 4.92 -16.65
CA TRP A 77 -1.04 4.48 -15.27
C TRP A 77 0.20 5.15 -14.68
N ALA A 78 1.29 5.24 -15.46
CA ALA A 78 2.51 5.91 -15.01
C ALA A 78 2.25 7.42 -14.79
N ASP A 79 1.56 8.07 -15.70
CA ASP A 79 1.20 9.49 -15.61
C ASP A 79 0.35 9.73 -14.35
N ARG A 80 -0.61 8.83 -14.09
CA ARG A 80 -1.44 8.93 -12.88
C ARG A 80 -0.63 8.81 -11.61
N LEU A 81 0.20 7.77 -11.47
CA LEU A 81 1.00 7.55 -10.26
C LEU A 81 2.07 8.62 -10.07
N ASN A 82 2.73 9.05 -11.14
CA ASN A 82 3.73 10.12 -11.09
C ASN A 82 3.10 11.47 -10.72
N GLY A 83 1.86 11.73 -11.19
CA GLY A 83 1.13 12.96 -10.90
C GLY A 83 0.56 13.05 -9.48
N LEU A 84 0.29 11.92 -8.81
CA LEU A 84 -0.25 11.91 -7.46
C LEU A 84 0.72 12.55 -6.44
N PRO A 85 0.23 13.34 -5.46
CA PRO A 85 1.00 13.69 -4.28
C PRO A 85 1.39 12.43 -3.50
N LYS A 86 2.60 12.39 -2.98
CA LYS A 86 3.11 11.29 -2.17
C LYS A 86 3.57 11.81 -0.82
N TYR A 87 3.26 11.07 0.23
CA TYR A 87 3.71 11.32 1.58
C TYR A 87 4.57 10.16 2.03
N VAL A 88 5.83 10.44 2.27
CA VAL A 88 6.82 9.41 2.63
C VAL A 88 7.13 9.51 4.10
N VAL A 89 6.70 8.52 4.87
CA VAL A 89 7.01 8.46 6.31
C VAL A 89 8.43 7.94 6.48
N SER A 90 9.31 8.83 6.96
CA SER A 90 10.70 8.47 7.24
C SER A 90 11.38 9.49 8.15
N SER A 91 12.13 8.99 9.13
CA SER A 91 12.99 9.82 9.98
C SER A 91 14.36 10.12 9.34
N THR A 92 14.76 9.34 8.35
CA THR A 92 16.12 9.38 7.78
C THR A 92 16.16 9.87 6.33
N LEU A 93 15.08 9.77 5.58
CA LEU A 93 15.02 10.20 4.19
C LEU A 93 15.09 11.73 4.11
N VAL A 94 15.96 12.24 3.25
CA VAL A 94 16.10 13.68 3.00
C VAL A 94 15.49 14.05 1.65
N ASN A 95 15.83 13.32 0.62
CA ASN A 95 15.40 13.56 -0.74
C ASN A 95 14.68 12.31 -1.25
N PRO A 96 13.35 12.33 -1.36
CA PRO A 96 12.61 11.24 -1.97
C PRO A 96 12.93 11.15 -3.48
N GLU A 97 12.98 9.93 -4.00
CA GLU A 97 13.31 9.69 -5.41
C GLU A 97 12.11 9.89 -6.33
N TRP A 98 10.91 9.67 -5.82
CA TRP A 98 9.71 9.81 -6.62
C TRP A 98 9.22 11.27 -6.65
N SER A 99 8.85 11.76 -7.84
CA SER A 99 8.32 13.12 -8.02
C SER A 99 7.06 13.37 -7.18
N ASN A 100 6.80 14.63 -6.81
CA ASN A 100 5.68 15.05 -5.98
C ASN A 100 5.64 14.41 -4.58
N SER A 101 6.78 14.02 -4.04
CA SER A 101 6.90 13.42 -2.72
C SER A 101 7.23 14.46 -1.65
N THR A 102 6.58 14.31 -0.49
CA THR A 102 6.82 15.10 0.73
C THR A 102 7.20 14.16 1.86
N VAL A 103 8.35 14.39 2.50
CA VAL A 103 8.79 13.58 3.63
C VAL A 103 8.12 14.03 4.91
N LEU A 104 7.49 13.09 5.60
CA LEU A 104 6.92 13.27 6.94
C LEU A 104 7.93 12.80 7.97
N LYS A 105 8.55 13.74 8.70
CA LYS A 105 9.65 13.48 9.63
C LYS A 105 9.22 13.34 11.10
N GLY A 106 7.96 13.61 11.40
CA GLY A 106 7.42 13.54 12.74
C GLY A 106 7.13 12.10 13.20
N GLU A 107 6.51 11.99 14.36
CA GLU A 107 5.97 10.73 14.83
C GLU A 107 4.85 10.27 13.87
N VAL A 108 4.94 9.01 13.42
CA VAL A 108 4.13 8.46 12.31
C VAL A 108 2.63 8.67 12.54
N VAL A 109 2.15 8.31 13.71
CA VAL A 109 0.72 8.38 14.08
C VAL A 109 0.21 9.82 14.00
N ASN A 110 0.99 10.76 14.54
CA ASN A 110 0.62 12.17 14.53
C ASN A 110 0.60 12.75 13.12
N GLU A 111 1.61 12.45 12.30
CA GLU A 111 1.70 12.98 10.94
C GLU A 111 0.58 12.40 10.04
N VAL A 112 0.32 11.11 10.15
CA VAL A 112 -0.75 10.45 9.40
C VAL A 112 -2.14 10.95 9.86
N SER A 113 -2.33 11.15 11.16
CA SER A 113 -3.57 11.72 11.71
C SER A 113 -3.83 13.13 11.20
N LYS A 114 -2.79 13.98 11.13
CA LYS A 114 -2.89 15.32 10.52
C LYS A 114 -3.33 15.23 9.05
N LEU A 115 -2.73 14.34 8.26
CA LEU A 115 -3.13 14.12 6.87
C LEU A 115 -4.60 13.70 6.73
N LYS A 116 -5.12 12.86 7.63
CA LYS A 116 -6.54 12.48 7.65
C LYS A 116 -7.46 13.66 7.96
N GLN A 117 -7.01 14.60 8.77
CA GLN A 117 -7.82 15.74 9.26
C GLN A 117 -7.77 16.95 8.30
N GLU A 118 -6.80 17.03 7.38
CA GLU A 118 -6.70 18.15 6.46
C GLU A 118 -8.02 18.36 5.69
N PRO A 119 -8.63 19.55 5.75
CA PRO A 119 -9.86 19.85 5.03
C PRO A 119 -9.54 20.06 3.55
N ARG A 120 -9.64 19.02 2.75
CA ARG A 120 -9.66 19.14 1.29
C ARG A 120 -11.01 18.68 0.75
N ARG A 121 -11.45 19.27 -0.38
CA ARG A 121 -12.74 18.95 -1.01
C ARG A 121 -12.74 17.48 -1.46
N GLY A 122 -13.47 16.62 -0.74
CA GLY A 122 -13.64 15.21 -1.06
C GLY A 122 -13.18 14.26 0.05
N ASN A 123 -13.60 13.00 -0.03
CA ASN A 123 -13.09 11.90 0.81
C ASN A 123 -11.71 11.52 0.28
N ARG A 124 -10.66 12.04 0.90
CA ARG A 124 -9.27 11.73 0.51
C ARG A 124 -9.00 10.25 0.72
N ARG A 125 -8.72 9.53 -0.36
CA ARG A 125 -8.24 8.16 -0.31
C ARG A 125 -6.71 8.19 -0.40
N LEU A 126 -6.06 7.88 0.73
CA LEU A 126 -4.63 7.63 0.77
C LEU A 126 -4.43 6.14 0.50
N ARG A 127 -3.75 5.80 -0.59
CA ARG A 127 -3.37 4.42 -0.87
C ARG A 127 -1.98 4.15 -0.32
N GLN A 128 -1.82 3.08 0.41
CA GLN A 128 -0.54 2.59 0.88
C GLN A 128 -0.22 1.28 0.17
N PRO A 129 0.61 1.30 -0.88
CA PRO A 129 1.22 0.09 -1.39
C PRO A 129 2.33 -0.35 -0.44
N SER A 130 2.34 -1.60 -0.05
CA SER A 130 3.31 -2.19 0.88
C SER A 130 3.35 -1.51 2.26
N ALA A 131 2.46 -1.94 3.14
CA ALA A 131 2.36 -1.46 4.50
C ALA A 131 2.86 -2.51 5.50
N ARG A 132 3.95 -2.21 6.17
CA ARG A 132 4.15 -2.82 7.48
C ARG A 132 3.09 -2.27 8.44
N ALA A 133 2.39 -3.16 9.12
CA ALA A 133 1.21 -2.90 9.93
C ALA A 133 1.40 -1.98 11.17
N HIS A 134 2.40 -1.11 11.20
CA HIS A 134 2.55 -0.13 12.29
C HIS A 134 1.41 0.89 12.37
N THR A 135 0.60 1.03 11.32
CA THR A 135 -0.56 1.94 11.32
C THR A 135 -1.82 1.31 11.91
N ASP A 136 -1.85 -0.02 12.08
CA ASP A 136 -3.05 -0.73 12.53
C ASP A 136 -3.25 -0.68 14.05
N GLU A 137 -2.18 -0.51 14.83
CA GLU A 137 -2.27 -0.41 16.30
C GLU A 137 -3.00 0.85 16.76
N HIS A 138 -3.12 1.87 15.92
CA HIS A 138 -3.68 3.19 16.25
C HIS A 138 -4.99 3.53 15.53
N ASP A 139 -5.69 2.54 14.99
CA ASP A 139 -6.97 2.71 14.25
C ASP A 139 -6.91 3.75 13.10
N LEU A 140 -5.74 3.88 12.46
CA LEU A 140 -5.54 4.83 11.38
C LEU A 140 -6.07 4.31 10.05
N VAL A 141 -6.11 2.99 9.85
CA VAL A 141 -6.54 2.33 8.62
C VAL A 141 -8.05 2.20 8.58
N ASP A 142 -8.66 2.69 7.52
CA ASP A 142 -10.11 2.63 7.33
C ASP A 142 -10.55 1.45 6.47
N GLU A 143 -9.68 0.99 5.57
CA GLU A 143 -10.01 -0.10 4.64
C GLU A 143 -8.75 -0.92 4.31
N LEU A 144 -8.91 -2.24 4.31
CA LEU A 144 -7.88 -3.19 3.93
C LEU A 144 -8.36 -3.99 2.72
N ARG A 145 -7.57 -3.97 1.65
CA ARG A 145 -7.80 -4.71 0.42
C ARG A 145 -6.65 -5.66 0.20
N LEU A 146 -6.92 -6.93 0.20
CA LEU A 146 -5.92 -7.96 0.05
C LEU A 146 -6.15 -8.77 -1.21
N MET A 147 -5.10 -8.88 -2.04
CA MET A 147 -5.01 -9.92 -3.03
C MET A 147 -4.30 -11.11 -2.41
N VAL A 148 -5.07 -12.14 -2.09
CA VAL A 148 -4.55 -13.35 -1.47
C VAL A 148 -4.07 -14.30 -2.55
N HIS A 149 -2.75 -14.53 -2.59
CA HIS A 149 -2.12 -15.47 -3.50
C HIS A 149 -2.15 -16.90 -2.92
N PRO A 150 -2.36 -17.93 -3.74
CA PRO A 150 -2.57 -19.31 -3.27
C PRO A 150 -1.24 -20.01 -2.89
N PHE A 151 -0.39 -19.34 -2.11
CA PHE A 151 0.91 -19.85 -1.66
C PHE A 151 1.01 -19.83 -0.15
N VAL A 152 1.65 -20.85 0.41
CA VAL A 152 2.12 -20.89 1.80
C VAL A 152 3.65 -20.83 1.75
N LEU A 153 4.21 -19.73 2.20
CA LEU A 153 5.66 -19.47 2.10
C LEU A 153 6.42 -19.96 3.34
N GLY A 154 5.75 -20.06 4.48
CA GLY A 154 6.31 -20.60 5.73
C GLY A 154 7.27 -19.68 6.47
N ALA A 155 7.86 -18.70 5.78
CA ALA A 155 8.78 -17.72 6.33
C ALA A 155 8.60 -16.38 5.62
N GLY A 156 9.16 -15.30 6.17
CA GLY A 156 9.11 -13.96 5.62
C GLY A 156 8.36 -12.95 6.50
N GLU A 157 8.42 -11.68 6.12
CA GLU A 157 7.72 -10.61 6.81
C GLU A 157 6.21 -10.74 6.55
N ARG A 158 5.42 -10.71 7.62
CA ARG A 158 3.96 -10.82 7.55
C ARG A 158 3.30 -9.46 7.58
N LEU A 159 2.11 -9.36 6.95
CA LEU A 159 1.30 -8.15 6.97
C LEU A 159 0.92 -7.75 8.40
N PHE A 160 0.56 -8.71 9.22
CA PHE A 160 0.27 -8.52 10.63
C PHE A 160 1.37 -9.16 11.47
N GLY A 161 1.96 -8.39 12.39
CA GLY A 161 2.87 -8.90 13.41
C GLY A 161 2.13 -9.53 14.59
N GLU A 162 2.88 -9.90 15.63
CA GLU A 162 2.29 -10.28 16.90
C GLU A 162 1.60 -9.06 17.52
N THR A 163 0.35 -9.21 17.93
CA THR A 163 -0.43 -8.18 18.62
C THR A 163 -0.73 -8.65 20.02
N SER A 164 -0.74 -7.72 20.99
CA SER A 164 -1.08 -8.03 22.39
C SER A 164 -2.52 -8.49 22.56
N ASP A 165 -3.42 -8.00 21.68
CA ASP A 165 -4.85 -8.25 21.76
C ASP A 165 -5.44 -8.62 20.40
N LYS A 166 -6.54 -9.39 20.45
CA LYS A 166 -7.33 -9.70 19.26
C LYS A 166 -7.96 -8.42 18.71
N LYS A 167 -7.65 -8.09 17.45
CA LYS A 167 -8.32 -7.03 16.71
C LYS A 167 -9.40 -7.60 15.78
N SER A 168 -10.56 -6.95 15.75
CA SER A 168 -11.66 -7.31 14.86
C SER A 168 -11.72 -6.36 13.68
N ILE A 169 -11.49 -6.90 12.48
CA ILE A 169 -11.71 -6.18 11.23
C ILE A 169 -13.16 -6.43 10.80
N ARG A 170 -13.96 -5.36 10.71
CA ARG A 170 -15.35 -5.49 10.25
C ARG A 170 -15.35 -5.59 8.72
N PRO A 171 -15.97 -6.61 8.13
CA PRO A 171 -16.17 -6.63 6.69
C PRO A 171 -17.07 -5.45 6.28
N PRO A 172 -16.83 -4.85 5.09
CA PRO A 172 -17.72 -3.81 4.58
C PRO A 172 -19.15 -4.39 4.48
N LEU A 173 -20.14 -3.61 4.93
CA LEU A 173 -21.55 -3.96 4.74
C LEU A 173 -21.77 -4.07 3.23
N ARG A 174 -22.11 -5.25 2.76
CA ARG A 174 -22.52 -5.41 1.36
C ARG A 174 -23.78 -4.59 1.17
N PRO A 175 -23.84 -3.68 0.17
CA PRO A 175 -25.12 -3.10 -0.18
C PRO A 175 -26.07 -4.25 -0.53
N ASP A 176 -27.24 -4.24 0.07
CA ASP A 176 -28.29 -5.21 -0.23
C ASP A 176 -28.47 -5.29 -1.74
N ARG A 177 -28.22 -6.45 -2.32
CA ARG A 177 -28.63 -6.73 -3.69
C ARG A 177 -30.16 -6.83 -3.68
N ARG A 178 -30.83 -5.74 -4.01
CA ARG A 178 -32.23 -5.77 -4.43
C ARG A 178 -32.31 -6.21 -5.88
#